data_e0ff115e17c0648f05e94d0efe7c34b0
#
_entry.id   e0ff115e17c0648f05e94d0efe7c34b0
#
_cell.length_a   1.000
_cell.length_b   1.000
_cell.length_c   1.000
_cell.angle_alpha   90.00
_cell.angle_beta   90.00
_cell.angle_gamma   90.00
#
_symmetry.space_group_name_H-M   'P 1'
#
loop_
_entity.id
_entity.type
_entity.pdbx_description
1 polymer ?
#
loop_
_entity_poly.entity_id
_entity_poly.type
_entity_poly.pdbx_seq_one_letter_code
_entity_poly.pdbx_strand_id
1 'polypeptide(L)'
;MILNNMANLREGVGAEGVEIELVAYGPGLLMLKADSPVRQRIAAALKSGVKVNACQNTMEAMKLAPADMAPDIGYVPSGVVEVMKKQQQGWAYIRS
;
A
#
# COMPACT_ATOMS: atom_id res chain seq x y z
N MET A 1 -8.53 3.40 9.69
CA MET A 1 -7.60 3.73 8.60
C MET A 1 -6.76 2.50 8.26
N ILE A 2 -6.34 2.36 7.01
CA ILE A 2 -5.68 1.13 6.53
C ILE A 2 -4.39 0.82 7.31
N LEU A 3 -3.59 1.82 7.66
CA LEU A 3 -2.35 1.59 8.39
C LEU A 3 -2.60 1.01 9.79
N ASN A 4 -3.66 1.46 10.46
CA ASN A 4 -4.05 0.89 11.74
C ASN A 4 -4.56 -0.54 11.58
N ASN A 5 -5.30 -0.82 10.50
CA ASN A 5 -5.79 -2.17 10.23
C ASN A 5 -4.64 -3.14 9.98
N MET A 6 -3.59 -2.69 9.28
CA MET A 6 -2.40 -3.51 9.06
C MET A 6 -1.68 -3.82 10.38
N ALA A 7 -1.52 -2.83 11.24
CA ALA A 7 -0.87 -3.02 12.54
C ALA A 7 -1.65 -4.01 13.40
N ASN A 8 -2.98 -3.85 13.45
CA ASN A 8 -3.85 -4.73 14.21
C ASN A 8 -3.80 -6.17 13.67
N LEU A 9 -3.77 -6.34 12.36
CA LEU A 9 -3.69 -7.65 11.76
C LEU A 9 -2.39 -8.36 12.14
N ARG A 10 -1.27 -7.65 12.09
CA ARG A 10 0.04 -8.22 12.45
C ARG A 10 0.11 -8.59 13.93
N GLU A 11 -0.50 -7.79 14.79
CA GLU A 11 -0.57 -8.14 16.22
C GLU A 11 -1.43 -9.38 16.44
N GLY A 12 -2.53 -9.51 15.70
CA GLY A 12 -3.46 -10.62 15.87
C GLY A 12 -2.92 -11.96 15.42
N VAL A 13 -2.09 -11.99 14.35
CA VAL A 13 -1.60 -13.25 13.75
C VAL A 13 -0.09 -13.43 13.88
N GLY A 14 0.63 -12.43 14.40
CA GLY A 14 2.08 -12.45 14.49
C GLY A 14 2.74 -12.04 13.17
N ALA A 15 3.91 -11.39 13.29
CA ALA A 15 4.59 -10.82 12.12
C ALA A 15 5.08 -11.89 11.14
N GLU A 16 5.42 -13.09 11.63
CA GLU A 16 5.97 -14.16 10.79
C GLU A 16 4.89 -14.98 10.09
N GLY A 17 3.65 -14.89 10.56
CA GLY A 17 2.56 -15.71 10.04
C GLY A 17 1.75 -15.04 8.93
N VAL A 18 2.10 -13.82 8.50
CA VAL A 18 1.28 -13.09 7.55
C VAL A 18 2.12 -12.31 6.54
N GLU A 19 1.70 -12.37 5.27
CA GLU A 19 2.20 -11.49 4.23
C GLU A 19 1.15 -10.39 3.97
N ILE A 20 1.59 -9.14 3.93
CA ILE A 20 0.71 -8.00 3.72
C ILE A 20 1.16 -7.22 2.49
N GLU A 21 0.22 -6.90 1.63
CA GLU A 21 0.43 -5.96 0.53
C GLU A 21 -0.54 -4.80 0.69
N LEU A 22 -0.02 -3.57 0.68
CA LEU A 22 -0.82 -2.36 0.65
C LEU A 22 -0.85 -1.84 -0.78
N VAL A 23 -2.04 -1.70 -1.34
CA VAL A 23 -2.23 -1.12 -2.66
C VAL A 23 -3.00 0.18 -2.50
N ALA A 24 -2.38 1.30 -2.91
CA ALA A 24 -3.01 2.62 -2.79
C ALA A 24 -3.46 3.11 -4.16
N TYR A 25 -4.73 3.51 -4.25
CA TYR A 25 -5.33 4.08 -5.46
C TYR A 25 -6.38 5.12 -5.06
N GLY A 26 -6.83 5.92 -6.03
CA GLY A 26 -7.77 7.00 -5.74
C GLY A 26 -7.18 8.00 -4.73
N PRO A 27 -8.02 8.63 -3.90
CA PRO A 27 -7.54 9.60 -2.92
C PRO A 27 -6.53 9.04 -1.93
N GLY A 28 -6.59 7.73 -1.65
CA GLY A 28 -5.65 7.07 -0.75
C GLY A 28 -4.20 7.08 -1.24
N LEU A 29 -3.98 7.30 -2.54
CA LEU A 29 -2.64 7.37 -3.10
C LEU A 29 -1.80 8.47 -2.46
N LEU A 30 -2.42 9.56 -2.00
CA LEU A 30 -1.71 10.71 -1.46
C LEU A 30 -0.88 10.36 -0.22
N MET A 31 -1.23 9.29 0.51
CA MET A 31 -0.44 8.87 1.67
C MET A 31 0.95 8.33 1.26
N LEU A 32 1.14 7.98 0.00
CA LEU A 32 2.41 7.47 -0.52
C LEU A 32 3.31 8.56 -1.09
N LYS A 33 2.91 9.84 -1.04
CA LYS A 33 3.78 10.92 -1.47
C LYS A 33 4.95 11.08 -0.51
N ALA A 34 6.08 11.54 -1.04
CA ALA A 34 7.30 11.74 -0.23
C ALA A 34 7.09 12.73 0.93
N ASP A 35 6.16 13.68 0.78
CA ASP A 35 5.84 14.68 1.81
C ASP A 35 4.59 14.35 2.63
N SER A 36 4.12 13.10 2.56
CA SER A 36 2.91 12.68 3.27
C SER A 36 3.06 12.81 4.79
N PRO A 37 1.99 13.21 5.51
CA PRO A 37 2.01 13.23 6.98
C PRO A 37 2.26 11.85 7.60
N VAL A 38 1.97 10.77 6.87
CA VAL A 38 2.17 9.40 7.35
C VAL A 38 3.41 8.73 6.74
N ARG A 39 4.32 9.51 6.15
CA ARG A 39 5.50 8.97 5.46
C ARG A 39 6.37 8.08 6.35
N GLN A 40 6.47 8.41 7.63
CA GLN A 40 7.25 7.60 8.57
C GLN A 40 6.60 6.24 8.84
N ARG A 41 5.26 6.20 8.87
CA ARG A 41 4.53 4.95 9.02
C ARG A 41 4.66 4.07 7.77
N ILE A 42 4.70 4.67 6.59
CA ILE A 42 4.95 3.94 5.33
C ILE A 42 6.36 3.35 5.37
N ALA A 43 7.35 4.14 5.76
CA ALA A 43 8.73 3.64 5.87
C ALA A 43 8.84 2.49 6.86
N ALA A 44 8.18 2.59 8.00
CA ALA A 44 8.15 1.52 9.00
C ALA A 44 7.49 0.25 8.47
N ALA A 45 6.40 0.39 7.71
CA ALA A 45 5.74 -0.75 7.09
C ALA A 45 6.66 -1.46 6.10
N LEU A 46 7.35 -0.71 5.24
CA LEU A 46 8.32 -1.28 4.31
C LEU A 46 9.43 -2.03 5.03
N LYS A 47 9.95 -1.45 6.11
CA LYS A 47 10.98 -2.09 6.93
C LYS A 47 10.52 -3.40 7.53
N SER A 48 9.25 -3.49 7.89
CA SER A 48 8.68 -4.70 8.51
C SER A 48 8.30 -5.78 7.49
N GLY A 49 8.54 -5.54 6.20
CA GLY A 49 8.29 -6.51 5.15
C GLY A 49 6.94 -6.38 4.45
N VAL A 50 6.18 -5.33 4.73
CA VAL A 50 4.94 -5.06 4.00
C VAL A 50 5.30 -4.58 2.59
N LYS A 51 4.62 -5.13 1.58
CA LYS A 51 4.75 -4.64 0.20
C LYS A 51 3.81 -3.46 0.02
N VAL A 52 4.32 -2.35 -0.50
CA VAL A 52 3.54 -1.13 -0.72
C VAL A 52 3.60 -0.78 -2.19
N ASN A 53 2.45 -0.72 -2.85
CA ASN A 53 2.35 -0.45 -4.28
C ASN A 53 1.39 0.70 -4.56
N ALA A 54 1.80 1.58 -5.47
CA ALA A 54 1.00 2.69 -5.94
C ALA A 54 0.34 2.35 -7.28
N CYS A 55 -0.90 2.77 -7.45
CA CYS A 55 -1.65 2.60 -8.69
C CYS A 55 -1.16 3.62 -9.74
N GLN A 56 -0.58 3.15 -10.83
CA GLN A 56 -0.07 4.03 -11.89
C GLN A 56 -1.19 4.79 -12.60
N ASN A 57 -2.36 4.18 -12.79
CA ASN A 57 -3.50 4.89 -13.37
C ASN A 57 -3.92 6.09 -12.53
N THR A 58 -3.94 5.96 -11.21
CA THR A 58 -4.26 7.07 -10.32
C THR A 58 -3.16 8.13 -10.36
N MET A 59 -1.89 7.71 -10.42
CA MET A 59 -0.77 8.65 -10.52
C MET A 59 -0.88 9.50 -11.79
N GLU A 60 -1.21 8.89 -12.92
CA GLU A 60 -1.44 9.64 -14.16
C GLU A 60 -2.58 10.64 -14.03
N ALA A 61 -3.70 10.21 -13.45
CA ALA A 61 -4.86 11.09 -13.24
C ALA A 61 -4.51 12.28 -12.35
N MET A 62 -3.63 12.09 -11.39
CA MET A 62 -3.19 13.14 -10.45
C MET A 62 -1.94 13.88 -10.92
N LYS A 63 -1.38 13.49 -12.07
CA LYS A 63 -0.15 14.07 -12.64
C LYS A 63 1.04 13.94 -11.69
N LEU A 64 1.15 12.78 -11.05
CA LEU A 64 2.27 12.46 -10.16
C LEU A 64 3.28 11.56 -10.88
N ALA A 65 4.56 11.81 -10.64
CA ALA A 65 5.66 10.98 -11.14
C ALA A 65 6.27 10.19 -9.99
N PRO A 66 7.02 9.10 -10.27
CA PRO A 66 7.71 8.36 -9.21
C PRO A 66 8.59 9.22 -8.31
N ALA A 67 9.15 10.31 -8.84
CA ALA A 67 9.98 11.25 -8.06
C ALA A 67 9.17 11.96 -6.96
N ASP A 68 7.84 12.03 -7.09
CA ASP A 68 6.97 12.66 -6.11
C ASP A 68 6.59 11.72 -4.96
N MET A 69 6.92 10.44 -5.09
CA MET A 69 6.45 9.38 -4.20
C MET A 69 7.52 9.00 -3.17
N ALA A 70 7.09 8.30 -2.12
CA ALA A 70 8.00 7.78 -1.10
C ALA A 70 9.02 6.83 -1.72
N PRO A 71 10.25 6.76 -1.19
CA PRO A 71 11.25 5.81 -1.70
C PRO A 71 10.85 4.37 -1.37
N ASP A 72 11.36 3.45 -2.19
CA ASP A 72 11.27 2.01 -1.97
C ASP A 72 9.87 1.41 -2.09
N ILE A 73 8.89 2.16 -2.59
CA ILE A 73 7.59 1.59 -2.91
C ILE A 73 7.59 1.00 -4.33
N GLY A 74 6.66 0.08 -4.58
CA GLY A 74 6.44 -0.47 -5.90
C GLY A 74 5.29 0.21 -6.63
N TYR A 75 5.06 -0.21 -7.86
CA TYR A 75 4.01 0.35 -8.71
C TYR A 75 3.28 -0.77 -9.42
N VAL A 76 1.95 -0.62 -9.54
CA VAL A 76 1.11 -1.55 -10.30
C VAL A 76 0.30 -0.75 -11.31
N PRO A 77 0.01 -1.30 -12.50
CA PRO A 77 -0.74 -0.56 -13.54
C PRO A 77 -2.12 -0.12 -13.07
N SER A 78 -2.83 -0.95 -12.33
CA SER A 78 -4.16 -0.66 -11.80
C SER A 78 -4.32 -1.28 -10.42
N GLY A 79 -4.64 -0.44 -9.42
CA GLY A 79 -4.83 -0.91 -8.05
C GLY A 79 -6.01 -1.85 -7.92
N VAL A 80 -7.12 -1.57 -8.62
CA VAL A 80 -8.31 -2.42 -8.58
C VAL A 80 -8.01 -3.79 -9.17
N VAL A 81 -7.29 -3.84 -10.29
CA VAL A 81 -6.90 -5.12 -10.92
C VAL A 81 -5.96 -5.90 -10.01
N GLU A 82 -5.01 -5.22 -9.38
CA GLU A 82 -4.07 -5.87 -8.47
C GLU A 82 -4.81 -6.53 -7.29
N VAL A 83 -5.75 -5.82 -6.68
CA VAL A 83 -6.56 -6.36 -5.58
C VAL A 83 -7.35 -7.57 -6.03
N MET A 84 -7.98 -7.49 -7.21
CA MET A 84 -8.73 -8.61 -7.78
C MET A 84 -7.84 -9.84 -7.97
N LYS A 85 -6.67 -9.65 -8.57
CA LYS A 85 -5.72 -10.75 -8.81
C LYS A 85 -5.28 -11.40 -7.50
N LYS A 86 -4.98 -10.60 -6.49
CA LYS A 86 -4.56 -11.12 -5.19
C LYS A 86 -5.68 -11.90 -4.52
N GLN A 87 -6.92 -11.44 -4.60
CA GLN A 87 -8.06 -12.19 -4.08
C GLN A 87 -8.22 -13.54 -4.77
N GLN A 88 -8.01 -13.60 -6.08
CA GLN A 88 -8.05 -14.85 -6.84
C GLN A 88 -6.94 -15.81 -6.41
N GLN A 89 -5.83 -15.29 -5.88
CA GLN A 89 -4.71 -16.07 -5.36
C GLN A 89 -4.89 -16.47 -3.90
N GLY A 90 -6.03 -16.13 -3.28
CA GLY A 90 -6.32 -16.49 -1.90
C GLY A 90 -6.01 -15.41 -0.87
N TRP A 91 -5.61 -14.23 -1.28
CA TRP A 91 -5.35 -13.12 -0.35
C TRP A 91 -6.67 -12.56 0.18
N ALA A 92 -6.69 -12.23 1.47
CA ALA A 92 -7.84 -11.56 2.06
C ALA A 92 -7.82 -10.07 1.74
N TYR A 93 -8.99 -9.49 1.49
CA TYR A 93 -9.12 -8.05 1.23
C TYR A 93 -9.65 -7.34 2.46
N ILE A 94 -8.93 -6.30 2.88
CA ILE A 94 -9.33 -5.45 4.01
C ILE A 94 -9.25 -4.01 3.54
N ARG A 95 -10.37 -3.28 3.62
CA ARG A 95 -10.40 -1.86 3.27
C ARG A 95 -10.44 -1.00 4.53
N SER A 96 -9.95 0.20 4.37
CA SER A 96 -10.00 1.19 5.45
C SER A 96 -11.36 1.87 5.57
#